data_16002a41109dab4e6c4c226c73017eea
#
_entry.id   16002a41109dab4e6c4c226c73017eea
#
_cell.length_a   1.000
_cell.length_b   1.000
_cell.length_c   1.000
_cell.angle_alpha   90.00
_cell.angle_beta   90.00
_cell.angle_gamma   90.00
#
_symmetry.space_group_name_H-M   'P 1'
#
loop_
_entity.id
_entity.type
_entity.pdbx_description
1 polymer ?
#
loop_
_entity_poly.entity_id
_entity_poly.type
_entity_poly.pdbx_seq_one_letter_code
_entity_poly.pdbx_strand_id
1 'polypeptide(L)'
;RDTPGVDVGRRHYPLNSPFQNGPIHGRDVFIPLSQLIGGVEMAGKGWNMLNECLAVGRSITLPSTASGGAKAGARVTGAYARIRKQFGLSVGRFEGVEEALARIGGKAYAISALSQATAAAVDRGDVPSVPSAIAKYHCTNMARDIAKDVMDVVGGKGIILGPRNFAGRAWQASPIAITVEGANIMTRSLLIFGQGSILCHPYIIKEMRAAQDPDTKAGIQQLDAVLYPHIGGAISNAVRSFWFGITGSKIGAAPGDAYTKKFFRKLDRYAANLALLTDISLGALGGKLKFKESLSGRLGDVLSHLYMMGAVLKRHHDEGAPEADKPLLAWAFHNSAYEIELALSQALRNFPIKPLGWLLWPVVFPFGRRAVAPGDRLSHRVAMLLMAPNEARDRLGQGV
;
A
#
# COMPACT_ATOMS: atom_id res chain seq x y z
N ARG A 1 -36.39 1.98 -2.15
CA ARG A 1 -36.53 3.16 -3.02
C ARG A 1 -37.95 3.71 -2.94
N ASP A 2 -38.93 2.84 -2.99
CA ASP A 2 -40.37 3.19 -2.98
C ASP A 2 -40.99 3.18 -1.56
N THR A 3 -40.13 3.12 -0.52
CA THR A 3 -40.57 3.18 0.87
C THR A 3 -41.02 4.59 1.22
N PRO A 4 -42.21 4.77 1.87
CA PRO A 4 -42.67 6.08 2.30
C PRO A 4 -41.60 6.80 3.16
N GLY A 5 -41.41 8.10 2.87
CA GLY A 5 -40.39 8.91 3.55
C GLY A 5 -38.98 8.85 2.92
N VAL A 6 -38.75 8.02 1.92
CA VAL A 6 -37.49 7.98 1.17
C VAL A 6 -37.57 8.88 -0.07
N ASP A 7 -36.66 9.83 -0.18
CA ASP A 7 -36.46 10.67 -1.36
C ASP A 7 -35.11 10.35 -2.02
N VAL A 8 -35.17 9.94 -3.29
CA VAL A 8 -34.02 9.67 -4.14
C VAL A 8 -33.74 10.85 -5.01
N GLY A 9 -32.75 11.64 -4.67
CA GLY A 9 -32.41 12.87 -5.34
C GLY A 9 -31.79 12.69 -6.73
N ARG A 10 -31.41 13.81 -7.32
CA ARG A 10 -30.84 13.87 -8.66
C ARG A 10 -29.48 13.18 -8.76
N ARG A 11 -29.26 12.43 -9.83
CA ARG A 11 -27.94 11.85 -10.14
C ARG A 11 -26.88 12.92 -10.35
N HIS A 12 -25.69 12.66 -9.82
CA HIS A 12 -24.49 13.45 -10.05
C HIS A 12 -23.63 12.83 -11.16
N TYR A 13 -22.74 13.64 -11.71
CA TYR A 13 -21.72 13.21 -12.67
C TYR A 13 -20.33 13.53 -12.09
N PRO A 14 -19.81 12.70 -11.18
CA PRO A 14 -18.53 12.98 -10.53
C PRO A 14 -17.42 13.00 -11.58
N LEU A 15 -16.79 14.16 -11.75
CA LEU A 15 -15.69 14.39 -12.69
C LEU A 15 -16.01 13.93 -14.12
N ASN A 16 -17.24 14.17 -14.58
CA ASN A 16 -17.75 13.75 -15.90
C ASN A 16 -17.68 12.23 -16.15
N SER A 17 -17.59 11.44 -15.10
CA SER A 17 -17.66 9.99 -15.21
C SER A 17 -19.11 9.51 -15.14
N PRO A 18 -19.54 8.52 -15.94
CA PRO A 18 -20.87 7.95 -15.90
C PRO A 18 -21.11 7.06 -14.67
N PHE A 19 -20.62 7.49 -13.54
CA PHE A 19 -20.74 6.81 -12.26
C PHE A 19 -22.11 7.09 -11.64
N GLN A 20 -22.85 6.03 -11.29
CA GLN A 20 -24.17 6.14 -10.70
C GLN A 20 -24.10 6.62 -9.25
N ASN A 21 -24.34 7.90 -9.03
CA ASN A 21 -24.24 8.56 -7.74
C ASN A 21 -25.38 9.59 -7.60
N GLY A 22 -25.89 9.75 -6.39
CA GLY A 22 -26.91 10.74 -6.04
C GLY A 22 -27.23 10.71 -4.55
N PRO A 23 -27.79 11.79 -3.99
CA PRO A 23 -28.19 11.82 -2.59
C PRO A 23 -29.45 10.97 -2.37
N ILE A 24 -29.57 10.41 -1.18
CA ILE A 24 -30.75 9.75 -0.67
C ILE A 24 -31.08 10.38 0.67
N HIS A 25 -32.33 10.83 0.83
CA HIS A 25 -32.84 11.39 2.07
C HIS A 25 -33.94 10.49 2.63
N GLY A 26 -33.98 10.33 3.96
CA GLY A 26 -35.04 9.63 4.68
C GLY A 26 -35.65 10.53 5.75
N ARG A 27 -36.98 10.61 5.84
CA ARG A 27 -37.70 11.28 6.91
C ARG A 27 -38.80 10.36 7.41
N ASP A 28 -38.74 10.03 8.69
CA ASP A 28 -39.74 9.16 9.35
C ASP A 28 -39.98 7.84 8.61
N VAL A 29 -38.89 7.24 8.11
CA VAL A 29 -38.94 5.99 7.35
C VAL A 29 -39.12 4.82 8.29
N PHE A 30 -40.26 4.13 8.19
CA PHE A 30 -40.48 2.89 8.93
C PHE A 30 -39.81 1.71 8.21
N ILE A 31 -39.00 0.96 8.97
CA ILE A 31 -38.32 -0.25 8.47
C ILE A 31 -38.65 -1.40 9.43
N PRO A 32 -39.30 -2.48 8.96
CA PRO A 32 -39.53 -3.68 9.77
C PRO A 32 -38.20 -4.30 10.21
N LEU A 33 -38.14 -4.86 11.42
CA LEU A 33 -36.94 -5.55 11.93
C LEU A 33 -36.47 -6.70 11.02
N SER A 34 -37.39 -7.31 10.26
CA SER A 34 -37.07 -8.34 9.27
C SER A 34 -36.19 -7.85 8.11
N GLN A 35 -36.09 -6.52 7.90
CA GLN A 35 -35.22 -5.90 6.90
C GLN A 35 -33.86 -5.50 7.48
N LEU A 36 -33.62 -5.76 8.78
CA LEU A 36 -32.29 -5.53 9.35
C LEU A 36 -31.28 -6.47 8.67
N ILE A 37 -30.19 -5.90 8.12
CA ILE A 37 -29.15 -6.69 7.46
C ILE A 37 -28.53 -7.66 8.48
N GLY A 38 -28.53 -8.95 8.16
CA GLY A 38 -28.05 -10.00 9.04
C GLY A 38 -29.02 -10.43 10.16
N GLY A 39 -30.24 -9.84 10.19
CA GLY A 39 -31.26 -10.15 11.19
C GLY A 39 -31.04 -9.43 12.54
N VAL A 40 -31.99 -9.61 13.43
CA VAL A 40 -32.01 -8.92 14.74
C VAL A 40 -30.78 -9.24 15.60
N GLU A 41 -30.21 -10.43 15.46
CA GLU A 41 -29.01 -10.87 16.17
C GLU A 41 -27.74 -10.07 15.80
N MET A 42 -27.75 -9.43 14.65
CA MET A 42 -26.66 -8.59 14.17
C MET A 42 -26.83 -7.11 14.56
N ALA A 43 -27.87 -6.77 15.30
CA ALA A 43 -28.06 -5.42 15.82
C ALA A 43 -26.84 -4.96 16.64
N GLY A 44 -26.34 -3.76 16.38
CA GLY A 44 -25.13 -3.22 17.01
C GLY A 44 -23.80 -3.72 16.42
N LYS A 45 -23.80 -4.73 15.54
CA LYS A 45 -22.59 -5.30 14.93
C LYS A 45 -22.30 -4.74 13.52
N GLY A 46 -23.01 -3.71 13.08
CA GLY A 46 -22.95 -3.17 11.72
C GLY A 46 -21.54 -2.74 11.28
N TRP A 47 -20.71 -2.23 12.22
CA TRP A 47 -19.32 -1.88 11.92
C TRP A 47 -18.47 -3.09 11.54
N ASN A 48 -18.62 -4.19 12.25
CA ASN A 48 -17.88 -5.44 11.94
C ASN A 48 -18.33 -6.01 10.59
N MET A 49 -19.64 -6.09 10.37
CA MET A 49 -20.23 -6.54 9.10
C MET A 49 -19.73 -5.70 7.91
N LEU A 50 -19.74 -4.38 8.07
CA LEU A 50 -19.26 -3.46 7.03
C LEU A 50 -17.78 -3.73 6.70
N ASN A 51 -16.93 -3.85 7.72
CA ASN A 51 -15.49 -4.07 7.52
C ASN A 51 -15.21 -5.44 6.88
N GLU A 52 -15.88 -6.50 7.29
CA GLU A 52 -15.72 -7.84 6.73
C GLU A 52 -16.14 -7.89 5.25
N CYS A 53 -17.34 -7.41 4.94
CA CYS A 53 -17.85 -7.42 3.57
C CYS A 53 -17.04 -6.50 2.64
N LEU A 54 -16.72 -5.29 3.09
CA LEU A 54 -15.94 -4.35 2.27
C LEU A 54 -14.47 -4.78 2.11
N ALA A 55 -13.91 -5.55 3.06
CA ALA A 55 -12.54 -6.03 2.94
C ALA A 55 -12.33 -6.89 1.70
N VAL A 56 -13.27 -7.79 1.39
CA VAL A 56 -13.22 -8.65 0.21
C VAL A 56 -13.32 -7.81 -1.07
N GLY A 57 -14.35 -6.99 -1.23
CA GLY A 57 -14.53 -6.13 -2.40
C GLY A 57 -13.34 -5.18 -2.61
N ARG A 58 -12.87 -4.55 -1.54
CA ARG A 58 -11.71 -3.65 -1.55
C ARG A 58 -10.40 -4.35 -1.95
N SER A 59 -10.28 -5.66 -1.67
CA SER A 59 -9.11 -6.46 -2.07
C SER A 59 -9.03 -6.66 -3.58
N ILE A 60 -10.16 -6.62 -4.28
CA ILE A 60 -10.27 -7.03 -5.69
C ILE A 60 -10.58 -5.83 -6.58
N THR A 61 -11.67 -5.09 -6.33
CA THR A 61 -12.25 -4.14 -7.28
C THR A 61 -11.32 -2.99 -7.64
N LEU A 62 -10.94 -2.17 -6.68
CA LEU A 62 -10.08 -1.00 -6.93
C LEU A 62 -8.63 -1.37 -7.26
N PRO A 63 -7.99 -2.37 -6.60
CA PRO A 63 -6.67 -2.83 -7.00
C PRO A 63 -6.61 -3.38 -8.43
N SER A 64 -7.63 -4.14 -8.86
CA SER A 64 -7.69 -4.69 -10.23
C SER A 64 -7.90 -3.61 -11.27
N THR A 65 -8.82 -2.65 -11.01
CA THR A 65 -9.03 -1.49 -11.88
C THR A 65 -7.75 -0.65 -12.00
N ALA A 66 -7.06 -0.40 -10.88
CA ALA A 66 -5.79 0.29 -10.88
C ALA A 66 -4.70 -0.48 -11.66
N SER A 67 -4.67 -1.81 -11.52
CA SER A 67 -3.74 -2.69 -12.23
C SER A 67 -3.97 -2.64 -13.74
N GLY A 68 -5.22 -2.78 -14.20
CA GLY A 68 -5.57 -2.67 -15.62
C GLY A 68 -5.17 -1.31 -16.21
N GLY A 69 -5.52 -0.22 -15.53
CA GLY A 69 -5.15 1.13 -15.94
C GLY A 69 -3.63 1.36 -15.98
N ALA A 70 -2.89 0.85 -14.99
CA ALA A 70 -1.44 0.96 -14.92
C ALA A 70 -0.74 0.17 -16.04
N LYS A 71 -1.18 -1.05 -16.32
CA LYS A 71 -0.69 -1.89 -17.42
C LYS A 71 -0.93 -1.24 -18.78
N ALA A 72 -2.17 -0.75 -19.00
CA ALA A 72 -2.51 -0.02 -20.22
C ALA A 72 -1.66 1.25 -20.37
N GLY A 73 -1.51 2.03 -19.31
CA GLY A 73 -0.64 3.21 -19.27
C GLY A 73 0.81 2.89 -19.66
N ALA A 74 1.40 1.84 -19.07
CA ALA A 74 2.76 1.41 -19.38
C ALA A 74 2.91 0.98 -20.86
N ARG A 75 1.95 0.21 -21.37
CA ARG A 75 1.98 -0.29 -22.74
C ARG A 75 1.84 0.84 -23.77
N VAL A 76 0.90 1.74 -23.54
CA VAL A 76 0.61 2.84 -24.47
C VAL A 76 1.70 3.89 -24.45
N THR A 77 2.17 4.31 -23.27
CA THR A 77 3.24 5.33 -23.17
C THR A 77 4.57 4.82 -23.70
N GLY A 78 4.92 3.55 -23.43
CA GLY A 78 6.12 2.94 -24.01
C GLY A 78 6.08 2.91 -25.53
N ALA A 79 4.95 2.51 -26.13
CA ALA A 79 4.77 2.54 -27.58
C ALA A 79 4.80 3.97 -28.15
N TYR A 80 4.08 4.90 -27.48
CA TYR A 80 4.07 6.30 -27.90
C TYR A 80 5.47 6.92 -27.86
N ALA A 81 6.20 6.74 -26.75
CA ALA A 81 7.54 7.29 -26.58
C ALA A 81 8.54 6.74 -27.60
N ARG A 82 8.35 5.50 -28.07
CA ARG A 82 9.15 4.90 -29.13
C ARG A 82 8.90 5.52 -30.51
N ILE A 83 7.62 5.79 -30.83
CA ILE A 83 7.20 6.18 -32.18
C ILE A 83 7.26 7.70 -32.37
N ARG A 84 6.84 8.46 -31.35
CA ARG A 84 6.78 9.93 -31.42
C ARG A 84 8.20 10.51 -31.52
N LYS A 85 8.41 11.36 -32.49
CA LYS A 85 9.71 12.05 -32.70
C LYS A 85 9.56 13.54 -32.47
N GLN A 86 10.54 14.13 -31.83
CA GLN A 86 10.79 15.57 -31.72
C GLN A 86 12.29 15.81 -31.77
N PHE A 87 12.72 16.94 -32.34
CA PHE A 87 14.15 17.28 -32.54
C PHE A 87 14.93 16.16 -33.22
N GLY A 88 14.30 15.45 -34.16
CA GLY A 88 14.92 14.35 -34.91
C GLY A 88 15.02 13.00 -34.15
N LEU A 89 14.67 12.96 -32.86
CA LEU A 89 14.78 11.77 -32.02
C LEU A 89 13.41 11.29 -31.55
N SER A 90 13.32 9.99 -31.23
CA SER A 90 12.20 9.44 -30.46
C SER A 90 12.13 10.13 -29.10
N VAL A 91 10.93 10.55 -28.66
CA VAL A 91 10.79 11.29 -27.39
C VAL A 91 11.21 10.45 -26.19
N GLY A 92 11.12 9.14 -26.26
CA GLY A 92 11.58 8.22 -25.23
C GLY A 92 13.11 8.17 -25.05
N ARG A 93 13.88 8.89 -25.89
CA ARG A 93 15.34 9.05 -25.76
C ARG A 93 15.73 10.27 -24.92
N PHE A 94 14.78 11.06 -24.47
CA PHE A 94 15.02 12.17 -23.57
C PHE A 94 14.93 11.69 -22.11
N GLU A 95 15.95 11.95 -21.30
CA GLU A 95 16.05 11.48 -19.90
C GLU A 95 14.82 11.85 -19.07
N GLY A 96 14.26 13.06 -19.23
CA GLY A 96 13.04 13.45 -18.54
C GLY A 96 11.82 12.60 -18.89
N VAL A 97 11.74 12.06 -20.12
CA VAL A 97 10.69 11.12 -20.53
C VAL A 97 11.01 9.71 -19.99
N GLU A 98 12.29 9.31 -19.96
CA GLU A 98 12.73 8.04 -19.38
C GLU A 98 12.38 7.96 -17.90
N GLU A 99 12.55 9.04 -17.13
CA GLU A 99 12.13 9.10 -15.72
C GLU A 99 10.63 8.85 -15.54
N ALA A 100 9.78 9.48 -16.37
CA ALA A 100 8.34 9.27 -16.34
C ALA A 100 7.98 7.81 -16.69
N LEU A 101 8.58 7.26 -17.75
CA LEU A 101 8.39 5.87 -18.15
C LEU A 101 8.83 4.89 -17.04
N ALA A 102 9.95 5.17 -16.36
CA ALA A 102 10.44 4.34 -15.28
C ALA A 102 9.48 4.33 -14.08
N ARG A 103 8.93 5.50 -13.71
CA ARG A 103 7.88 5.59 -12.67
C ARG A 103 6.63 4.81 -13.06
N ILE A 104 6.19 4.93 -14.31
CA ILE A 104 5.05 4.18 -14.83
C ILE A 104 5.31 2.68 -14.74
N GLY A 105 6.44 2.20 -15.26
CA GLY A 105 6.78 0.77 -15.28
C GLY A 105 6.94 0.16 -13.89
N GLY A 106 7.72 0.82 -13.02
CA GLY A 106 7.97 0.36 -11.65
C GLY A 106 6.70 0.34 -10.78
N LYS A 107 5.88 1.40 -10.87
CA LYS A 107 4.59 1.45 -10.16
C LYS A 107 3.59 0.45 -10.71
N ALA A 108 3.53 0.24 -12.04
CA ALA A 108 2.64 -0.76 -12.64
C ALA A 108 2.99 -2.17 -12.18
N TYR A 109 4.29 -2.49 -12.06
CA TYR A 109 4.75 -3.76 -11.52
C TYR A 109 4.33 -3.95 -10.06
N ALA A 110 4.50 -2.92 -9.22
CA ALA A 110 4.10 -2.95 -7.81
C ALA A 110 2.57 -3.07 -7.63
N ILE A 111 1.77 -2.31 -8.39
CA ILE A 111 0.29 -2.40 -8.36
C ILE A 111 -0.16 -3.81 -8.73
N SER A 112 0.39 -4.37 -9.81
CA SER A 112 0.04 -5.71 -10.26
C SER A 112 0.39 -6.78 -9.21
N ALA A 113 1.55 -6.65 -8.55
CA ALA A 113 1.95 -7.55 -7.46
C ALA A 113 0.99 -7.47 -6.26
N LEU A 114 0.62 -6.26 -5.84
CA LEU A 114 -0.33 -6.05 -4.74
C LEU A 114 -1.72 -6.61 -5.07
N SER A 115 -2.23 -6.32 -6.27
CA SER A 115 -3.54 -6.80 -6.73
C SER A 115 -3.60 -8.33 -6.75
N GLN A 116 -2.57 -8.98 -7.28
CA GLN A 116 -2.47 -10.44 -7.31
C GLN A 116 -2.38 -11.04 -5.90
N ALA A 117 -1.57 -10.45 -5.02
CA ALA A 117 -1.40 -10.95 -3.65
C ALA A 117 -2.70 -10.88 -2.83
N THR A 118 -3.47 -9.80 -2.97
CA THR A 118 -4.74 -9.64 -2.26
C THR A 118 -5.85 -10.51 -2.84
N ALA A 119 -5.94 -10.65 -4.17
CA ALA A 119 -6.88 -11.56 -4.81
C ALA A 119 -6.61 -13.03 -4.41
N ALA A 120 -5.35 -13.45 -4.47
CA ALA A 120 -4.97 -14.80 -4.06
C ALA A 120 -5.23 -15.10 -2.57
N ALA A 121 -5.21 -14.09 -1.70
CA ALA A 121 -5.61 -14.26 -0.29
C ALA A 121 -7.12 -14.55 -0.19
N VAL A 122 -7.94 -13.79 -0.93
CA VAL A 122 -9.40 -14.01 -0.98
C VAL A 122 -9.74 -15.39 -1.56
N ASP A 123 -9.04 -15.80 -2.62
CA ASP A 123 -9.25 -17.14 -3.25
C ASP A 123 -8.98 -18.30 -2.26
N ARG A 124 -8.10 -18.09 -1.29
CA ARG A 124 -7.84 -19.05 -0.20
C ARG A 124 -8.87 -18.98 0.95
N GLY A 125 -9.86 -18.10 0.86
CA GLY A 125 -10.87 -17.87 1.90
C GLY A 125 -10.42 -16.91 3.01
N ASP A 126 -9.29 -16.22 2.86
CA ASP A 126 -8.85 -15.22 3.82
C ASP A 126 -9.74 -13.97 3.74
N VAL A 127 -9.94 -13.28 4.86
CA VAL A 127 -10.56 -11.94 4.94
C VAL A 127 -9.47 -10.90 5.25
N PRO A 128 -8.73 -10.42 4.24
CA PRO A 128 -7.52 -9.63 4.43
C PRO A 128 -7.84 -8.16 4.74
N SER A 129 -8.32 -7.84 5.95
CA SER A 129 -8.75 -6.48 6.30
C SER A 129 -7.65 -5.43 6.17
N VAL A 130 -6.46 -5.67 6.73
CA VAL A 130 -5.30 -4.75 6.64
C VAL A 130 -4.66 -4.79 5.25
N PRO A 131 -4.35 -5.96 4.65
CA PRO A 131 -3.85 -6.04 3.28
C PRO A 131 -4.77 -5.39 2.25
N SER A 132 -6.10 -5.52 2.40
CA SER A 132 -7.06 -4.85 1.50
C SER A 132 -6.97 -3.32 1.58
N ALA A 133 -6.80 -2.79 2.80
CA ALA A 133 -6.63 -1.36 3.00
C ALA A 133 -5.31 -0.85 2.37
N ILE A 134 -4.21 -1.61 2.53
CA ILE A 134 -2.92 -1.32 1.91
C ILE A 134 -3.04 -1.33 0.39
N ALA A 135 -3.62 -2.39 -0.18
CA ALA A 135 -3.77 -2.53 -1.62
C ALA A 135 -4.63 -1.39 -2.20
N LYS A 136 -5.80 -1.12 -1.62
CA LYS A 136 -6.67 -0.01 -2.07
C LYS A 136 -5.94 1.31 -2.01
N TYR A 137 -5.30 1.65 -0.89
CA TYR A 137 -4.60 2.91 -0.69
C TYR A 137 -3.47 3.11 -1.71
N HIS A 138 -2.56 2.14 -1.80
CA HIS A 138 -1.39 2.27 -2.67
C HIS A 138 -1.71 2.10 -4.15
N CYS A 139 -2.56 1.14 -4.52
CA CYS A 139 -2.92 0.95 -5.93
C CYS A 139 -3.62 2.18 -6.51
N THR A 140 -4.56 2.78 -5.77
CA THR A 140 -5.28 3.97 -6.27
C THR A 140 -4.39 5.22 -6.31
N ASN A 141 -3.51 5.45 -5.32
CA ASN A 141 -2.56 6.56 -5.36
C ASN A 141 -1.54 6.39 -6.49
N MET A 142 -0.93 5.22 -6.62
CA MET A 142 0.03 4.94 -7.70
C MET A 142 -0.62 5.01 -9.08
N ALA A 143 -1.87 4.56 -9.23
CA ALA A 143 -2.60 4.68 -10.49
C ALA A 143 -2.86 6.15 -10.86
N ARG A 144 -3.18 7.01 -9.88
CA ARG A 144 -3.30 8.46 -10.08
C ARG A 144 -1.99 9.09 -10.51
N ASP A 145 -0.88 8.70 -9.87
CA ASP A 145 0.45 9.17 -10.27
C ASP A 145 0.83 8.70 -11.68
N ILE A 146 0.53 7.45 -12.02
CA ILE A 146 0.71 6.92 -13.38
C ILE A 146 -0.13 7.70 -14.37
N ALA A 147 -1.41 7.99 -14.06
CA ALA A 147 -2.27 8.77 -14.95
C ALA A 147 -1.68 10.17 -15.22
N LYS A 148 -1.08 10.81 -14.22
CA LYS A 148 -0.35 12.08 -14.39
C LYS A 148 0.87 11.90 -15.30
N ASP A 149 1.74 10.92 -15.01
CA ASP A 149 2.93 10.68 -15.85
C ASP A 149 2.54 10.30 -17.29
N VAL A 150 1.42 9.58 -17.49
CA VAL A 150 0.85 9.29 -18.84
C VAL A 150 0.47 10.58 -19.55
N MET A 151 -0.21 11.52 -18.86
CA MET A 151 -0.53 12.84 -19.42
C MET A 151 0.72 13.59 -19.87
N ASP A 152 1.75 13.60 -19.03
CA ASP A 152 3.01 14.30 -19.29
C ASP A 152 3.72 13.69 -20.53
N VAL A 153 3.77 12.35 -20.63
CA VAL A 153 4.42 11.66 -21.78
C VAL A 153 3.68 11.90 -23.09
N VAL A 154 2.34 11.85 -23.08
CA VAL A 154 1.56 12.02 -24.33
C VAL A 154 1.35 13.50 -24.70
N GLY A 155 1.58 14.41 -23.78
CA GLY A 155 1.54 15.86 -24.01
C GLY A 155 0.18 16.34 -24.53
N GLY A 156 0.19 17.14 -25.59
CA GLY A 156 -1.03 17.75 -26.18
C GLY A 156 -2.14 16.75 -26.51
N LYS A 157 -1.81 15.50 -26.83
CA LYS A 157 -2.83 14.46 -27.07
C LYS A 157 -3.60 14.08 -25.81
N GLY A 158 -3.02 14.26 -24.62
CA GLY A 158 -3.68 14.07 -23.33
C GLY A 158 -4.62 15.24 -22.99
N ILE A 159 -4.33 16.44 -23.50
CA ILE A 159 -5.10 17.67 -23.22
C ILE A 159 -6.31 17.82 -24.15
N ILE A 160 -6.13 17.52 -25.45
CA ILE A 160 -7.19 17.65 -26.45
C ILE A 160 -8.22 16.57 -26.23
N LEU A 161 -9.38 16.94 -25.67
CA LEU A 161 -10.50 16.02 -25.47
C LEU A 161 -11.14 15.64 -26.80
N GLY A 162 -11.39 14.37 -26.99
CA GLY A 162 -11.99 13.80 -28.19
C GLY A 162 -12.07 12.28 -28.09
N PRO A 163 -12.57 11.60 -29.15
CA PRO A 163 -12.79 10.15 -29.10
C PRO A 163 -11.48 9.34 -28.98
N ARG A 164 -10.34 9.92 -29.33
CA ARG A 164 -9.03 9.30 -29.23
C ARG A 164 -8.26 9.67 -27.95
N ASN A 165 -8.81 10.49 -27.06
CA ASN A 165 -8.19 10.83 -25.82
C ASN A 165 -8.51 9.77 -24.76
N PHE A 166 -7.55 8.93 -24.44
CA PHE A 166 -7.63 7.93 -23.37
C PHE A 166 -7.04 8.44 -22.05
N ALA A 167 -6.06 9.36 -22.09
CA ALA A 167 -5.29 9.80 -20.94
C ALA A 167 -6.04 10.82 -20.08
N GLY A 168 -6.60 11.86 -20.69
CA GLY A 168 -7.25 12.96 -19.98
C GLY A 168 -8.47 12.52 -19.16
N ARG A 169 -9.28 11.61 -19.70
CA ARG A 169 -10.44 11.07 -18.97
C ARG A 169 -10.03 10.20 -17.80
N ALA A 170 -9.01 9.35 -17.97
CA ALA A 170 -8.49 8.51 -16.89
C ALA A 170 -7.88 9.37 -15.77
N TRP A 171 -7.12 10.42 -16.12
CA TRP A 171 -6.58 11.36 -15.16
C TRP A 171 -7.69 12.12 -14.41
N GLN A 172 -8.67 12.64 -15.11
CA GLN A 172 -9.81 13.37 -14.54
C GLN A 172 -10.62 12.50 -13.56
N ALA A 173 -10.85 11.22 -13.88
CA ALA A 173 -11.63 10.31 -13.06
C ALA A 173 -10.83 9.71 -11.87
N SER A 174 -9.50 9.79 -11.88
CA SER A 174 -8.65 9.12 -10.89
C SER A 174 -8.95 9.48 -9.41
N PRO A 175 -9.37 10.72 -9.05
CA PRO A 175 -9.74 11.05 -7.67
C PRO A 175 -10.97 10.30 -7.14
N ILE A 176 -11.82 9.76 -7.99
CA ILE A 176 -12.98 8.96 -7.56
C ILE A 176 -12.49 7.76 -6.73
N ALA A 177 -11.52 7.01 -7.24
CA ALA A 177 -10.95 5.85 -6.55
C ALA A 177 -10.24 6.19 -5.22
N ILE A 178 -9.74 7.43 -5.09
CA ILE A 178 -9.15 7.92 -3.83
C ILE A 178 -10.21 8.11 -2.75
N THR A 179 -11.43 8.46 -3.14
CA THR A 179 -12.51 8.86 -2.24
C THR A 179 -13.40 7.68 -1.84
N VAL A 180 -13.76 6.81 -2.79
CA VAL A 180 -14.69 5.69 -2.56
C VAL A 180 -14.05 4.55 -1.77
N GLU A 181 -14.88 3.67 -1.19
CA GLU A 181 -14.46 2.49 -0.39
C GLU A 181 -13.52 2.84 0.78
N GLY A 182 -13.74 3.97 1.40
CA GLY A 182 -12.92 4.55 2.46
C GLY A 182 -11.86 5.50 1.91
N ALA A 183 -12.00 6.78 2.23
CA ALA A 183 -11.08 7.82 1.77
C ALA A 183 -9.63 7.50 2.15
N ASN A 184 -8.70 7.67 1.21
CA ASN A 184 -7.30 7.32 1.41
C ASN A 184 -6.65 8.04 2.60
N ILE A 185 -7.04 9.27 2.88
CA ILE A 185 -6.58 10.04 4.04
C ILE A 185 -6.85 9.28 5.35
N MET A 186 -8.07 8.75 5.51
CA MET A 186 -8.45 7.99 6.69
C MET A 186 -7.88 6.57 6.69
N THR A 187 -7.84 5.93 5.53
CA THR A 187 -7.30 4.58 5.36
C THR A 187 -5.85 4.48 5.84
N ARG A 188 -5.03 5.47 5.50
CA ARG A 188 -3.61 5.51 5.83
C ARG A 188 -3.34 5.49 7.34
N SER A 189 -4.05 6.29 8.11
CA SER A 189 -3.79 6.45 9.55
C SER A 189 -4.60 5.48 10.42
N LEU A 190 -5.87 5.28 10.10
CA LEU A 190 -6.79 4.53 10.95
C LEU A 190 -6.87 3.04 10.59
N LEU A 191 -6.99 2.71 9.30
CA LEU A 191 -7.19 1.33 8.90
C LEU A 191 -5.87 0.56 8.81
N ILE A 192 -4.84 1.12 8.18
CA ILE A 192 -3.58 0.40 7.96
C ILE A 192 -2.83 0.20 9.28
N PHE A 193 -2.47 1.28 9.97
CA PHE A 193 -1.70 1.15 11.19
C PHE A 193 -2.57 1.07 12.44
N GLY A 194 -3.63 1.87 12.54
CA GLY A 194 -4.49 1.87 13.72
C GLY A 194 -5.11 0.49 14.01
N GLN A 195 -5.59 -0.21 12.97
CA GLN A 195 -6.04 -1.59 13.11
C GLN A 195 -4.89 -2.59 12.97
N GLY A 196 -3.96 -2.36 12.04
CA GLY A 196 -2.84 -3.27 11.77
C GLY A 196 -1.92 -3.46 12.96
N SER A 197 -1.64 -2.41 13.74
CA SER A 197 -0.80 -2.49 14.93
C SER A 197 -1.40 -3.36 16.05
N ILE A 198 -2.72 -3.52 16.07
CA ILE A 198 -3.41 -4.38 17.04
C ILE A 198 -3.59 -5.78 16.46
N LEU A 199 -4.14 -5.89 15.25
CA LEU A 199 -4.52 -7.17 14.64
C LEU A 199 -3.31 -8.03 14.23
N CYS A 200 -2.23 -7.40 13.75
CA CYS A 200 -1.04 -8.10 13.26
C CYS A 200 0.06 -8.25 14.31
N HIS A 201 -0.10 -7.64 15.49
CA HIS A 201 0.89 -7.75 16.56
C HIS A 201 0.77 -9.11 17.28
N PRO A 202 1.88 -9.85 17.49
CA PRO A 202 1.81 -11.20 18.04
C PRO A 202 1.31 -11.27 19.49
N TYR A 203 1.39 -10.18 20.24
CA TYR A 203 1.10 -10.15 21.67
C TYR A 203 -0.08 -9.26 22.08
N ILE A 204 -0.26 -8.09 21.46
CA ILE A 204 -1.19 -7.04 21.93
C ILE A 204 -2.64 -7.53 22.11
N ILE A 205 -3.19 -8.29 21.17
CA ILE A 205 -4.56 -8.83 21.29
C ILE A 205 -4.66 -9.77 22.51
N LYS A 206 -3.64 -10.57 22.75
CA LYS A 206 -3.62 -11.51 23.87
C LYS A 206 -3.53 -10.76 25.20
N GLU A 207 -2.69 -9.73 25.29
CA GLU A 207 -2.58 -8.85 26.47
C GLU A 207 -3.88 -8.11 26.74
N MET A 208 -4.53 -7.58 25.68
CA MET A 208 -5.83 -6.92 25.82
C MET A 208 -6.92 -7.88 26.34
N ARG A 209 -6.95 -9.12 25.84
CA ARG A 209 -7.90 -10.14 26.31
C ARG A 209 -7.63 -10.52 27.75
N ALA A 210 -6.37 -10.74 28.12
CA ALA A 210 -5.97 -11.04 29.50
C ALA A 210 -6.37 -9.91 30.46
N ALA A 211 -6.19 -8.64 30.07
CA ALA A 211 -6.57 -7.48 30.86
C ALA A 211 -8.10 -7.29 31.01
N GLN A 212 -8.90 -7.88 30.13
CA GLN A 212 -10.36 -7.83 30.12
C GLN A 212 -11.02 -9.10 30.67
N ASP A 213 -10.22 -10.08 31.14
CA ASP A 213 -10.74 -11.34 31.67
C ASP A 213 -11.53 -11.06 32.97
N PRO A 214 -12.80 -11.51 33.10
CA PRO A 214 -13.61 -11.36 34.31
C PRO A 214 -12.99 -12.04 35.54
N ASP A 215 -12.27 -13.16 35.33
CA ASP A 215 -11.47 -13.79 36.39
C ASP A 215 -10.07 -13.14 36.44
N THR A 216 -9.89 -12.26 37.43
CA THR A 216 -8.65 -11.54 37.64
C THR A 216 -7.43 -12.47 37.80
N LYS A 217 -7.57 -13.64 38.43
CA LYS A 217 -6.47 -14.59 38.63
C LYS A 217 -6.06 -15.23 37.28
N ALA A 218 -7.06 -15.68 36.53
CA ALA A 218 -6.83 -16.22 35.19
C ALA A 218 -6.23 -15.15 34.25
N GLY A 219 -6.75 -13.93 34.33
CA GLY A 219 -6.23 -12.78 33.56
C GLY A 219 -4.77 -12.46 33.85
N ILE A 220 -4.36 -12.45 35.15
CA ILE A 220 -2.94 -12.24 35.52
C ILE A 220 -2.05 -13.37 34.98
N GLN A 221 -2.46 -14.63 35.11
CA GLN A 221 -1.68 -15.76 34.59
C GLN A 221 -1.50 -15.70 33.07
N GLN A 222 -2.57 -15.35 32.35
CA GLN A 222 -2.53 -15.15 30.89
C GLN A 222 -1.62 -13.97 30.52
N LEU A 223 -1.69 -12.88 31.28
CA LEU A 223 -0.84 -11.71 31.04
C LEU A 223 0.63 -12.02 31.23
N ASP A 224 1.02 -12.71 32.31
CA ASP A 224 2.39 -13.11 32.57
C ASP A 224 2.94 -14.02 31.47
N ALA A 225 2.12 -14.97 30.98
CA ALA A 225 2.49 -15.87 29.90
C ALA A 225 2.78 -15.16 28.55
N VAL A 226 2.26 -13.94 28.36
CA VAL A 226 2.39 -13.18 27.11
C VAL A 226 3.38 -12.02 27.27
N LEU A 227 3.43 -11.37 28.43
CA LEU A 227 4.22 -10.16 28.67
C LEU A 227 5.75 -10.41 28.59
N TYR A 228 6.25 -11.49 29.21
CA TYR A 228 7.68 -11.82 29.16
C TYR A 228 8.17 -12.15 27.73
N PRO A 229 7.46 -12.98 26.94
CA PRO A 229 7.77 -13.16 25.51
C PRO A 229 7.70 -11.86 24.72
N HIS A 230 6.76 -10.93 25.03
CA HIS A 230 6.67 -9.64 24.36
C HIS A 230 7.91 -8.79 24.64
N ILE A 231 8.32 -8.66 25.92
CA ILE A 231 9.53 -7.92 26.29
C ILE A 231 10.76 -8.52 25.59
N GLY A 232 10.91 -9.84 25.60
CA GLY A 232 11.98 -10.54 24.87
C GLY A 232 11.96 -10.26 23.37
N GLY A 233 10.77 -10.23 22.76
CA GLY A 233 10.54 -9.87 21.37
C GLY A 233 10.97 -8.44 21.05
N ALA A 234 10.60 -7.48 21.90
CA ALA A 234 10.95 -6.06 21.74
C ALA A 234 12.48 -5.85 21.84
N ILE A 235 13.14 -6.51 22.81
CA ILE A 235 14.62 -6.48 22.94
C ILE A 235 15.27 -7.10 21.69
N SER A 236 14.78 -8.26 21.23
CA SER A 236 15.27 -8.91 20.01
C SER A 236 15.12 -7.99 18.80
N ASN A 237 13.99 -7.31 18.64
CA ASN A 237 13.78 -6.36 17.55
C ASN A 237 14.72 -5.15 17.64
N ALA A 238 15.03 -4.64 18.83
CA ALA A 238 16.00 -3.57 19.03
C ALA A 238 17.41 -4.01 18.60
N VAL A 239 17.83 -5.20 19.05
CA VAL A 239 19.15 -5.77 18.68
C VAL A 239 19.23 -6.03 17.18
N ARG A 240 18.22 -6.62 16.57
CA ARG A 240 18.16 -6.88 15.12
C ARG A 240 18.15 -5.58 14.31
N SER A 241 17.38 -4.59 14.73
CA SER A 241 17.34 -3.27 14.09
C SER A 241 18.73 -2.64 14.03
N PHE A 242 19.44 -2.61 15.18
CA PHE A 242 20.79 -2.08 15.27
C PHE A 242 21.80 -2.92 14.48
N TRP A 243 21.79 -4.25 14.63
CA TRP A 243 22.69 -5.17 13.92
C TRP A 243 22.57 -5.05 12.40
N PHE A 244 21.35 -5.09 11.88
CA PHE A 244 21.11 -4.90 10.45
C PHE A 244 21.47 -3.48 10.00
N GLY A 245 21.33 -2.50 10.87
CA GLY A 245 21.77 -1.13 10.63
C GLY A 245 23.26 -1.02 10.40
N ILE A 246 24.07 -1.55 11.32
CA ILE A 246 25.55 -1.50 11.23
C ILE A 246 26.12 -2.38 10.11
N THR A 247 25.56 -3.57 9.90
CA THR A 247 26.02 -4.50 8.85
C THR A 247 25.50 -4.12 7.46
N GLY A 248 24.61 -3.11 7.34
CA GLY A 248 23.94 -2.75 6.10
C GLY A 248 23.03 -3.86 5.54
N SER A 249 22.56 -4.74 6.43
CA SER A 249 21.76 -5.94 6.09
C SER A 249 22.51 -6.93 5.17
N LYS A 250 23.84 -6.95 5.22
CA LYS A 250 24.63 -7.87 4.38
C LYS A 250 24.77 -9.26 5.00
N ILE A 251 24.65 -9.36 6.32
CA ILE A 251 24.87 -10.58 7.11
C ILE A 251 23.52 -11.10 7.62
N GLY A 252 23.27 -12.38 7.47
CA GLY A 252 22.06 -13.09 7.94
C GLY A 252 21.56 -14.08 6.90
N ALA A 253 20.88 -15.11 7.38
CA ALA A 253 20.11 -16.03 6.53
C ALA A 253 18.94 -15.27 5.89
N ALA A 254 18.62 -15.59 4.66
CA ALA A 254 17.46 -15.04 3.95
C ALA A 254 17.00 -16.05 2.89
N PRO A 255 15.71 -16.13 2.64
CA PRO A 255 15.16 -16.93 1.54
C PRO A 255 15.53 -16.32 0.18
N GLY A 256 15.18 -17.03 -0.89
CA GLY A 256 15.37 -16.57 -2.25
C GLY A 256 16.70 -17.01 -2.88
N ASP A 257 16.89 -16.63 -4.12
CA ASP A 257 18.07 -16.89 -4.92
C ASP A 257 19.21 -15.87 -4.63
N ALA A 258 20.33 -16.01 -5.33
CA ALA A 258 21.49 -15.13 -5.16
C ALA A 258 21.15 -13.63 -5.43
N TYR A 259 20.20 -13.34 -6.30
CA TYR A 259 19.78 -11.99 -6.61
C TYR A 259 18.82 -11.42 -5.56
N THR A 260 17.84 -12.20 -5.10
CA THR A 260 16.75 -11.73 -4.23
C THR A 260 17.10 -11.75 -2.75
N LYS A 261 18.06 -12.60 -2.28
CA LYS A 261 18.51 -12.64 -0.87
C LYS A 261 18.84 -11.27 -0.27
N LYS A 262 19.48 -10.39 -1.02
CA LYS A 262 19.79 -9.02 -0.56
C LYS A 262 18.55 -8.18 -0.26
N PHE A 263 17.48 -8.42 -0.99
CA PHE A 263 16.21 -7.73 -0.81
C PHE A 263 15.48 -8.25 0.43
N PHE A 264 15.43 -9.57 0.63
CA PHE A 264 14.86 -10.17 1.83
C PHE A 264 15.56 -9.72 3.12
N ARG A 265 16.90 -9.63 3.12
CA ARG A 265 17.65 -9.10 4.27
C ARG A 265 17.29 -7.65 4.59
N LYS A 266 17.07 -6.81 3.59
CA LYS A 266 16.60 -5.43 3.81
C LYS A 266 15.18 -5.41 4.36
N LEU A 267 14.31 -6.29 3.87
CA LEU A 267 12.93 -6.44 4.34
C LEU A 267 12.93 -6.82 5.83
N ASP A 268 13.78 -7.77 6.26
CA ASP A 268 13.93 -8.15 7.67
C ASP A 268 14.36 -6.98 8.56
N ARG A 269 15.31 -6.14 8.08
CA ARG A 269 15.71 -4.92 8.80
C ARG A 269 14.54 -3.98 9.01
N TYR A 270 13.78 -3.69 7.96
CA TYR A 270 12.68 -2.75 8.05
C TYR A 270 11.52 -3.32 8.88
N ALA A 271 11.30 -4.63 8.84
CA ALA A 271 10.33 -5.30 9.71
C ALA A 271 10.71 -5.17 11.19
N ALA A 272 12.00 -5.38 11.54
CA ALA A 272 12.48 -5.18 12.90
C ALA A 272 12.36 -3.72 13.35
N ASN A 273 12.66 -2.76 12.47
CA ASN A 273 12.47 -1.33 12.74
C ASN A 273 11.00 -0.98 13.01
N LEU A 274 10.08 -1.50 12.20
CA LEU A 274 8.65 -1.27 12.38
C LEU A 274 8.15 -1.86 13.70
N ALA A 275 8.51 -3.11 13.99
CA ALA A 275 8.13 -3.78 15.23
C ALA A 275 8.60 -3.00 16.45
N LEU A 276 9.89 -2.62 16.49
CA LEU A 276 10.46 -1.81 17.56
C LEU A 276 9.71 -0.47 17.77
N LEU A 277 9.46 0.27 16.68
CA LEU A 277 8.77 1.54 16.78
C LEU A 277 7.30 1.37 17.18
N THR A 278 6.68 0.27 16.78
CA THR A 278 5.29 -0.07 17.18
C THR A 278 5.22 -0.34 18.67
N ASP A 279 6.09 -1.20 19.20
CA ASP A 279 6.14 -1.52 20.64
C ASP A 279 6.37 -0.27 21.49
N ILE A 280 7.33 0.55 21.11
CA ILE A 280 7.62 1.79 21.83
C ILE A 280 6.48 2.81 21.70
N SER A 281 5.84 2.91 20.54
CA SER A 281 4.69 3.82 20.36
C SER A 281 3.50 3.39 21.21
N LEU A 282 3.18 2.09 21.25
CA LEU A 282 2.10 1.54 22.08
C LEU A 282 2.42 1.67 23.57
N GLY A 283 3.63 1.31 24.00
CA GLY A 283 4.03 1.41 25.40
C GLY A 283 4.10 2.85 25.93
N ALA A 284 4.64 3.78 25.10
CA ALA A 284 4.80 5.17 25.52
C ALA A 284 3.53 6.02 25.43
N LEU A 285 2.62 5.73 24.49
CA LEU A 285 1.43 6.55 24.21
C LEU A 285 0.14 5.86 24.59
N GLY A 286 0.11 4.53 24.67
CA GLY A 286 -1.09 3.75 24.98
C GLY A 286 -2.28 4.16 24.09
N GLY A 287 -3.45 4.32 24.70
CA GLY A 287 -4.66 4.75 23.99
C GLY A 287 -4.59 6.13 23.33
N LYS A 288 -3.61 6.98 23.70
CA LYS A 288 -3.39 8.28 23.05
C LYS A 288 -2.82 8.15 21.64
N LEU A 289 -2.28 6.98 21.27
CA LEU A 289 -1.72 6.74 19.93
C LEU A 289 -2.78 6.94 18.83
N LYS A 290 -4.04 6.59 19.09
CA LYS A 290 -5.16 6.81 18.16
C LYS A 290 -5.38 8.28 17.75
N PHE A 291 -4.97 9.23 18.59
CA PHE A 291 -5.07 10.66 18.33
C PHE A 291 -3.77 11.23 17.72
N LYS A 292 -2.73 10.41 17.54
CA LYS A 292 -1.46 10.78 16.91
C LYS A 292 -1.41 10.30 15.46
N GLU A 293 -2.43 10.66 14.68
CA GLU A 293 -2.64 10.18 13.31
C GLU A 293 -1.44 10.40 12.39
N SER A 294 -0.69 11.49 12.56
CA SER A 294 0.53 11.72 11.78
C SER A 294 1.62 10.67 12.05
N LEU A 295 1.76 10.20 13.31
CA LEU A 295 2.66 9.11 13.66
C LEU A 295 2.14 7.79 13.11
N SER A 296 0.86 7.49 13.38
CA SER A 296 0.18 6.29 12.88
C SER A 296 0.26 6.19 11.35
N GLY A 297 0.05 7.30 10.63
CA GLY A 297 0.19 7.35 9.18
C GLY A 297 1.60 7.03 8.70
N ARG A 298 2.65 7.55 9.34
CA ARG A 298 4.05 7.24 8.99
C ARG A 298 4.40 5.77 9.24
N LEU A 299 3.95 5.21 10.36
CA LEU A 299 4.14 3.79 10.65
C LEU A 299 3.28 2.91 9.71
N GLY A 300 2.10 3.40 9.31
CA GLY A 300 1.28 2.80 8.26
C GLY A 300 1.97 2.78 6.90
N ASP A 301 2.69 3.84 6.53
CA ASP A 301 3.49 3.87 5.31
C ASP A 301 4.61 2.81 5.36
N VAL A 302 5.30 2.67 6.50
CA VAL A 302 6.33 1.63 6.68
C VAL A 302 5.73 0.24 6.50
N LEU A 303 4.60 -0.05 7.19
CA LEU A 303 3.91 -1.34 7.08
C LEU A 303 3.48 -1.63 5.64
N SER A 304 2.92 -0.63 4.98
CA SER A 304 2.42 -0.76 3.61
C SER A 304 3.53 -1.06 2.61
N HIS A 305 4.63 -0.32 2.70
CA HIS A 305 5.78 -0.54 1.81
C HIS A 305 6.49 -1.86 2.09
N LEU A 306 6.51 -2.33 3.36
CA LEU A 306 6.97 -3.69 3.69
C LEU A 306 6.12 -4.76 3.01
N TYR A 307 4.80 -4.64 3.11
CA TYR A 307 3.88 -5.56 2.46
C TYR A 307 4.05 -5.54 0.92
N MET A 308 4.19 -4.35 0.34
CA MET A 308 4.44 -4.17 -1.09
C MET A 308 5.76 -4.81 -1.53
N MET A 309 6.85 -4.63 -0.78
CA MET A 309 8.13 -5.28 -1.06
C MET A 309 8.00 -6.80 -1.04
N GLY A 310 7.28 -7.35 -0.07
CA GLY A 310 6.96 -8.78 0.00
C GLY A 310 6.16 -9.26 -1.21
N ALA A 311 5.11 -8.54 -1.59
CA ALA A 311 4.29 -8.86 -2.76
C ALA A 311 5.09 -8.84 -4.08
N VAL A 312 5.97 -7.83 -4.25
CA VAL A 312 6.85 -7.73 -5.43
C VAL A 312 7.84 -8.89 -5.52
N LEU A 313 8.43 -9.29 -4.39
CA LEU A 313 9.35 -10.44 -4.34
C LEU A 313 8.62 -11.75 -4.57
N LYS A 314 7.42 -11.91 -3.97
CA LYS A 314 6.58 -13.09 -4.17
C LYS A 314 6.18 -13.24 -5.64
N ARG A 315 5.69 -12.17 -6.27
CA ARG A 315 5.34 -12.18 -7.69
C ARG A 315 6.51 -12.67 -8.54
N HIS A 316 7.70 -12.09 -8.36
CA HIS A 316 8.89 -12.47 -9.13
C HIS A 316 9.22 -13.95 -8.95
N HIS A 317 9.11 -14.48 -7.72
CA HIS A 317 9.32 -15.89 -7.43
C HIS A 317 8.28 -16.78 -8.11
N ASP A 318 6.99 -16.44 -7.98
CA ASP A 318 5.87 -17.24 -8.50
C ASP A 318 5.86 -17.28 -10.04
N GLU A 319 6.36 -16.21 -10.70
CA GLU A 319 6.52 -16.15 -12.16
C GLU A 319 7.80 -16.86 -12.66
N GLY A 320 8.51 -17.59 -11.79
CA GLY A 320 9.73 -18.35 -12.14
C GLY A 320 11.01 -17.52 -12.15
N ALA A 321 11.03 -16.40 -11.42
CA ALA A 321 12.17 -15.49 -11.28
C ALA A 321 12.77 -14.99 -12.62
N PRO A 322 11.95 -14.46 -13.55
CA PRO A 322 12.40 -14.09 -14.88
C PRO A 322 13.47 -13.00 -14.83
N GLU A 323 14.58 -13.25 -15.51
CA GLU A 323 15.73 -12.32 -15.58
C GLU A 323 15.32 -10.96 -16.15
N ALA A 324 14.46 -10.96 -17.17
CA ALA A 324 13.99 -9.77 -17.84
C ALA A 324 13.21 -8.81 -16.93
N ASP A 325 12.57 -9.31 -15.85
CA ASP A 325 11.78 -8.50 -14.92
C ASP A 325 12.61 -7.85 -13.80
N LYS A 326 13.88 -8.25 -13.64
CA LYS A 326 14.75 -7.72 -12.59
C LYS A 326 14.83 -6.18 -12.53
N PRO A 327 14.82 -5.42 -13.64
CA PRO A 327 14.79 -3.96 -13.58
C PRO A 327 13.49 -3.44 -12.93
N LEU A 328 12.33 -4.02 -13.24
CA LEU A 328 11.03 -3.63 -12.68
C LEU A 328 10.96 -3.94 -11.19
N LEU A 329 11.36 -5.17 -10.81
CA LEU A 329 11.46 -5.58 -9.41
C LEU A 329 12.39 -4.65 -8.62
N ALA A 330 13.59 -4.40 -9.13
CA ALA A 330 14.57 -3.56 -8.46
C ALA A 330 14.05 -2.12 -8.29
N TRP A 331 13.42 -1.55 -9.31
CA TRP A 331 12.84 -0.22 -9.23
C TRP A 331 11.76 -0.13 -8.17
N ALA A 332 10.79 -1.04 -8.18
CA ALA A 332 9.69 -1.08 -7.20
C ALA A 332 10.22 -1.28 -5.77
N PHE A 333 11.22 -2.15 -5.60
CA PHE A 333 11.84 -2.41 -4.30
C PHE A 333 12.61 -1.20 -3.78
N HIS A 334 13.47 -0.57 -4.59
CA HIS A 334 14.26 0.59 -4.19
C HIS A 334 13.38 1.79 -3.87
N ASN A 335 12.31 2.01 -4.65
CA ASN A 335 11.33 3.06 -4.35
C ASN A 335 10.67 2.82 -2.98
N SER A 336 10.21 1.60 -2.71
CA SER A 336 9.61 1.26 -1.41
C SER A 336 10.60 1.38 -0.25
N ALA A 337 11.86 0.96 -0.44
CA ALA A 337 12.90 1.10 0.58
C ALA A 337 13.20 2.58 0.92
N TYR A 338 13.23 3.44 -0.09
CA TYR A 338 13.39 4.89 0.08
C TYR A 338 12.23 5.49 0.88
N GLU A 339 10.99 5.15 0.54
CA GLU A 339 9.79 5.63 1.25
C GLU A 339 9.76 5.13 2.70
N ILE A 340 10.15 3.88 2.97
CA ILE A 340 10.27 3.34 4.33
C ILE A 340 11.26 4.18 5.16
N GLU A 341 12.47 4.40 4.66
CA GLU A 341 13.46 5.17 5.44
C GLU A 341 13.06 6.64 5.60
N LEU A 342 12.35 7.22 4.63
CA LEU A 342 11.75 8.55 4.75
C LEU A 342 10.70 8.58 5.86
N ALA A 343 9.76 7.64 5.86
CA ALA A 343 8.70 7.55 6.86
C ALA A 343 9.25 7.28 8.27
N LEU A 344 10.19 6.34 8.43
CA LEU A 344 10.87 6.07 9.70
C LEU A 344 11.60 7.32 10.23
N SER A 345 12.35 8.01 9.37
CA SER A 345 13.06 9.23 9.79
C SER A 345 12.10 10.35 10.22
N GLN A 346 10.98 10.51 9.51
CA GLN A 346 9.95 11.47 9.88
C GLN A 346 9.23 11.06 11.18
N ALA A 347 8.98 9.77 11.40
CA ALA A 347 8.39 9.25 12.63
C ALA A 347 9.28 9.57 13.84
N LEU A 348 10.59 9.28 13.75
CA LEU A 348 11.57 9.53 14.82
C LEU A 348 11.75 11.03 15.12
N ARG A 349 11.91 11.86 14.07
CA ARG A 349 12.06 13.32 14.24
C ARG A 349 10.85 13.99 14.87
N ASN A 350 9.66 13.45 14.61
CA ASN A 350 8.39 14.00 15.09
C ASN A 350 7.77 13.12 16.19
N PHE A 351 8.56 12.25 16.82
CA PHE A 351 8.05 11.42 17.91
C PHE A 351 7.51 12.32 19.03
N PRO A 352 6.30 12.04 19.58
CA PRO A 352 5.68 12.92 20.58
C PRO A 352 6.54 13.14 21.83
N ILE A 353 7.28 12.10 22.25
CA ILE A 353 8.25 12.15 23.35
C ILE A 353 9.64 12.28 22.74
N LYS A 354 10.13 13.51 22.59
CA LYS A 354 11.38 13.83 21.88
C LYS A 354 12.60 13.00 22.30
N PRO A 355 12.88 12.79 23.62
CA PRO A 355 14.00 11.96 24.03
C PRO A 355 13.99 10.54 23.48
N LEU A 356 12.81 9.91 23.37
CA LEU A 356 12.68 8.57 22.77
C LEU A 356 13.04 8.60 21.27
N GLY A 357 12.59 9.61 20.55
CA GLY A 357 12.97 9.76 19.14
C GLY A 357 14.48 9.89 18.93
N TRP A 358 15.16 10.65 19.79
CA TRP A 358 16.62 10.80 19.77
C TRP A 358 17.35 9.51 20.12
N LEU A 359 16.88 8.79 21.14
CA LEU A 359 17.48 7.52 21.59
C LEU A 359 17.33 6.43 20.52
N LEU A 360 16.20 6.38 19.83
CA LEU A 360 15.93 5.39 18.80
C LEU A 360 16.63 5.68 17.47
N TRP A 361 16.99 6.92 17.22
CA TRP A 361 17.65 7.31 15.97
C TRP A 361 18.89 6.48 15.67
N PRO A 362 19.91 6.37 16.56
CA PRO A 362 21.10 5.56 16.30
C PRO A 362 20.81 4.05 16.21
N VAL A 363 19.74 3.56 16.82
CA VAL A 363 19.34 2.16 16.71
C VAL A 363 18.83 1.84 15.32
N VAL A 364 17.96 2.70 14.78
CA VAL A 364 17.36 2.53 13.45
C VAL A 364 18.31 2.97 12.34
N PHE A 365 19.02 4.07 12.54
CA PHE A 365 19.91 4.71 11.56
C PHE A 365 21.33 4.97 12.12
N PRO A 366 22.10 3.93 12.48
CA PRO A 366 23.43 4.11 13.06
C PRO A 366 24.39 4.91 12.18
N PHE A 367 24.21 4.88 10.87
CA PHE A 367 24.99 5.65 9.89
C PHE A 367 24.12 6.55 9.01
N GLY A 368 22.98 6.99 9.53
CA GLY A 368 22.01 7.75 8.76
C GLY A 368 21.18 6.91 7.79
N ARG A 369 20.35 7.59 6.99
CA ARG A 369 19.56 6.97 5.93
C ARG A 369 20.47 6.53 4.78
N ARG A 370 20.25 5.31 4.26
CA ARG A 370 21.06 4.73 3.17
C ARG A 370 20.24 4.34 1.95
N ALA A 371 18.92 4.23 2.09
CA ALA A 371 18.06 4.00 0.95
C ALA A 371 17.98 5.28 0.09
N VAL A 372 18.25 5.10 -1.19
CA VAL A 372 18.11 6.15 -2.20
C VAL A 372 16.99 5.76 -3.16
N ALA A 373 16.33 6.76 -3.74
CA ALA A 373 15.37 6.56 -4.81
C ALA A 373 16.03 5.80 -6.00
N PRO A 374 15.22 5.14 -6.85
CA PRO A 374 15.76 4.52 -8.06
C PRO A 374 16.59 5.51 -8.87
N GLY A 375 17.86 5.17 -9.14
CA GLY A 375 18.77 6.06 -9.87
C GLY A 375 18.58 5.97 -11.37
N ASP A 376 19.20 6.92 -12.11
CA ASP A 376 19.04 7.14 -13.55
C ASP A 376 19.32 5.89 -14.38
N ARG A 377 20.41 5.16 -14.08
CA ARG A 377 20.77 3.93 -14.78
C ARG A 377 19.67 2.85 -14.68
N LEU A 378 19.01 2.74 -13.53
CA LEU A 378 17.90 1.80 -13.34
C LEU A 378 16.65 2.30 -14.05
N SER A 379 16.37 3.59 -13.95
CA SER A 379 15.26 4.26 -14.63
C SER A 379 15.37 4.14 -16.14
N HIS A 380 16.56 4.36 -16.70
CA HIS A 380 16.84 4.12 -18.12
C HIS A 380 16.52 2.67 -18.53
N ARG A 381 16.97 1.67 -17.77
CA ARG A 381 16.68 0.26 -18.06
C ARG A 381 15.19 -0.06 -18.06
N VAL A 382 14.42 0.49 -17.13
CA VAL A 382 12.95 0.30 -17.07
C VAL A 382 12.29 1.00 -18.27
N ALA A 383 12.70 2.22 -18.60
CA ALA A 383 12.17 2.95 -19.75
C ALA A 383 12.41 2.21 -21.07
N MET A 384 13.63 1.73 -21.28
CA MET A 384 13.98 0.93 -22.48
C MET A 384 13.15 -0.35 -22.57
N LEU A 385 12.90 -1.02 -21.43
CA LEU A 385 12.05 -2.20 -21.37
C LEU A 385 10.61 -1.90 -21.82
N LEU A 386 10.03 -0.77 -21.44
CA LEU A 386 8.68 -0.39 -21.87
C LEU A 386 8.59 -0.05 -23.35
N MET A 387 9.65 0.51 -23.93
CA MET A 387 9.68 0.96 -25.34
C MET A 387 9.94 -0.15 -26.36
N ALA A 388 10.54 -1.27 -25.94
CA ALA A 388 10.89 -2.36 -26.86
C ALA A 388 9.96 -3.56 -26.68
N PRO A 389 9.62 -4.32 -27.74
CA PRO A 389 9.01 -5.64 -27.60
C PRO A 389 9.96 -6.56 -26.83
N ASN A 390 9.51 -7.11 -25.73
CA ASN A 390 10.23 -8.08 -24.91
C ASN A 390 9.28 -8.78 -23.92
N GLU A 391 9.73 -9.90 -23.38
CA GLU A 391 8.93 -10.72 -22.48
C GLU A 391 8.47 -10.01 -21.20
N ALA A 392 9.30 -9.16 -20.60
CA ALA A 392 8.94 -8.44 -19.38
C ALA A 392 7.81 -7.43 -19.63
N ARG A 393 7.87 -6.72 -20.78
CA ARG A 393 6.79 -5.82 -21.23
C ARG A 393 5.50 -6.60 -21.46
N ASP A 394 5.59 -7.78 -22.07
CA ASP A 394 4.42 -8.58 -22.38
C ASP A 394 3.81 -9.17 -21.11
N ARG A 395 4.61 -9.69 -20.16
CA ARG A 395 4.13 -10.10 -18.82
C ARG A 395 3.51 -8.94 -18.06
N LEU A 396 4.16 -7.77 -18.04
CA LEU A 396 3.63 -6.60 -17.37
C LEU A 396 2.28 -6.18 -17.94
N GLY A 397 2.11 -6.25 -19.26
CA GLY A 397 0.90 -5.89 -19.99
C GLY A 397 -0.12 -7.02 -20.17
N GLN A 398 0.07 -8.18 -19.55
CA GLN A 398 -0.81 -9.32 -19.71
C GLN A 398 -2.24 -8.98 -19.24
N GLY A 399 -3.23 -9.26 -20.11
CA GLY A 399 -4.65 -9.00 -19.85
C GLY A 399 -5.13 -7.60 -20.27
N VAL A 400 -4.31 -6.82 -20.99
CA VAL A 400 -4.70 -5.51 -21.59
C VAL A 400 -4.17 -5.36 -23.01
#